data_d9a7424a9aefbbc4e879d19784b54eaf
#
_entry.id   d9a7424a9aefbbc4e879d19784b54eaf
#
_cell.length_a   1.000
_cell.length_b   1.000
_cell.length_c   1.000
_cell.angle_alpha   90.00
_cell.angle_beta   90.00
_cell.angle_gamma   90.00
#
_symmetry.space_group_name_H-M   'P 1'
#
loop_
_entity.id
_entity.type
_entity.pdbx_description
1 polymer ?
#
loop_
_entity_poly.entity_id
_entity_poly.type
_entity_poly.pdbx_seq_one_letter_code
_entity_poly.pdbx_strand_id
1 'polypeptide(L)'
;IDQHLEVSADVLKVHKAAVDMVKELQEYTYYIEVPKYTTHYTQGDQPRDKKNIISWVETCLGTIGNSKYVAYFGGGLKYYNENGNLQDSDVVGTVVGLGDASASQYGPWKSFAGMNRGVIYDGQGPVSPNYGSDSRYNELNELAQMYANMIVIKDTPSSGKQTMLWHCFSSQVKQDSERFLSIVRLNLYLKKFLRPVLNKYIEEPNVWSTWKRIWLEVKPTLDSLVDEDAMTEYTWMGDQDATSWDDLSVNNEADARQGKYRAILKYKDVVPMQEVTMEIVIDAASKAVSIVETSNNL
;
A
#
# COMPACT_ATOMS: atom_id res chain seq x y z
N ILE A 1 -21.30 -17.55 -20.37
CA ILE A 1 -20.27 -16.50 -20.33
C ILE A 1 -21.07 -15.23 -20.11
N ASP A 2 -21.03 -14.72 -18.89
CA ASP A 2 -21.80 -13.53 -18.49
C ASP A 2 -21.27 -12.30 -19.25
N GLN A 3 -22.09 -11.74 -20.13
CA GLN A 3 -21.80 -10.55 -20.94
C GLN A 3 -21.63 -9.27 -20.08
N HIS A 4 -21.72 -9.38 -18.75
CA HIS A 4 -21.72 -8.26 -17.81
C HIS A 4 -20.33 -7.73 -17.44
N LEU A 5 -19.25 -8.26 -18.03
CA LEU A 5 -17.87 -7.98 -17.62
C LEU A 5 -16.95 -7.55 -18.76
N GLU A 6 -17.48 -7.11 -19.88
CA GLU A 6 -16.64 -6.55 -20.93
C GLU A 6 -15.96 -5.26 -20.42
N VAL A 7 -14.73 -5.46 -19.95
CA VAL A 7 -13.80 -4.34 -19.83
C VAL A 7 -13.50 -3.89 -21.26
N SER A 8 -13.84 -2.66 -21.60
CA SER A 8 -13.54 -2.11 -22.91
C SER A 8 -12.06 -2.34 -23.25
N ALA A 9 -11.77 -2.93 -24.40
CA ALA A 9 -10.39 -3.19 -24.84
C ALA A 9 -9.54 -1.90 -24.86
N ASP A 10 -10.13 -0.74 -25.08
CA ASP A 10 -9.42 0.54 -25.09
C ASP A 10 -9.10 1.01 -23.66
N VAL A 11 -9.98 0.79 -22.70
CA VAL A 11 -9.69 1.04 -21.28
C VAL A 11 -8.53 0.17 -20.79
N LEU A 12 -8.51 -1.11 -21.17
CA LEU A 12 -7.41 -2.01 -20.84
C LEU A 12 -6.08 -1.57 -21.46
N LYS A 13 -6.08 -1.05 -22.69
CA LYS A 13 -4.86 -0.51 -23.33
C LYS A 13 -4.30 0.69 -22.55
N VAL A 14 -5.18 1.60 -22.12
CA VAL A 14 -4.76 2.76 -21.29
C VAL A 14 -4.17 2.30 -19.97
N HIS A 15 -4.84 1.41 -19.24
CA HIS A 15 -4.33 0.87 -18.00
C HIS A 15 -3.01 0.12 -18.21
N LYS A 16 -2.90 -0.68 -19.29
CA LYS A 16 -1.67 -1.39 -19.59
C LYS A 16 -0.50 -0.42 -19.82
N ALA A 17 -0.69 0.61 -20.63
CA ALA A 17 0.35 1.61 -20.88
C ALA A 17 0.79 2.32 -19.58
N ALA A 18 -0.16 2.69 -18.72
CA ALA A 18 0.15 3.29 -17.41
C ALA A 18 0.91 2.33 -16.49
N VAL A 19 0.51 1.06 -16.46
CA VAL A 19 1.18 0.03 -15.65
C VAL A 19 2.59 -0.26 -16.17
N ASP A 20 2.78 -0.35 -17.48
CA ASP A 20 4.10 -0.54 -18.08
C ASP A 20 5.01 0.66 -17.74
N MET A 21 4.49 1.89 -17.79
CA MET A 21 5.22 3.08 -17.39
C MET A 21 5.63 3.07 -15.92
N VAL A 22 4.74 2.73 -14.98
CA VAL A 22 5.13 2.70 -13.55
C VAL A 22 6.07 1.55 -13.23
N LYS A 23 6.01 0.43 -13.97
CA LYS A 23 6.98 -0.68 -13.85
C LYS A 23 8.36 -0.27 -14.34
N GLU A 24 8.44 0.52 -15.41
CA GLU A 24 9.70 1.02 -15.96
C GLU A 24 10.32 2.10 -15.05
N LEU A 25 9.55 3.12 -14.71
CA LEU A 25 10.04 4.24 -13.90
C LEU A 25 10.29 3.85 -12.44
N GLN A 26 9.44 3.00 -11.85
CA GLN A 26 9.51 2.60 -10.45
C GLN A 26 9.59 3.77 -9.45
N GLU A 27 8.88 4.85 -9.75
CA GLU A 27 8.85 6.09 -8.96
C GLU A 27 7.48 6.45 -8.43
N TYR A 28 6.44 5.78 -8.95
CA TYR A 28 5.04 6.06 -8.66
C TYR A 28 4.25 4.79 -8.40
N THR A 29 3.12 4.93 -7.72
CA THR A 29 2.07 3.91 -7.64
C THR A 29 0.93 4.29 -8.56
N TYR A 30 0.29 3.31 -9.18
CA TYR A 30 -0.86 3.48 -10.04
C TYR A 30 -2.09 2.82 -9.43
N TYR A 31 -3.17 3.58 -9.25
CA TYR A 31 -4.40 3.10 -8.65
C TYR A 31 -5.46 2.95 -9.73
N ILE A 32 -6.08 1.77 -9.76
CA ILE A 32 -7.11 1.41 -10.72
C ILE A 32 -8.42 1.30 -9.97
N GLU A 33 -9.43 1.99 -10.46
CA GLU A 33 -10.78 1.86 -9.94
C GLU A 33 -11.48 0.63 -10.48
N VAL A 34 -12.03 -0.17 -9.58
CA VAL A 34 -13.00 -1.19 -9.95
C VAL A 34 -14.32 -0.49 -10.24
N PRO A 35 -14.82 -0.48 -11.47
CA PRO A 35 -15.98 0.32 -11.83
C PRO A 35 -17.18 0.02 -10.94
N LYS A 36 -17.87 1.04 -10.47
CA LYS A 36 -19.06 0.91 -9.63
C LYS A 36 -20.26 0.32 -10.39
N TYR A 37 -20.33 0.56 -11.70
CA TYR A 37 -21.36 0.02 -12.59
C TYR A 37 -20.71 -0.58 -13.85
N THR A 38 -21.39 -1.56 -14.46
CA THR A 38 -21.07 -2.02 -15.82
C THR A 38 -21.92 -1.23 -16.82
N THR A 39 -21.42 -1.04 -18.04
CA THR A 39 -22.15 -0.39 -19.14
C THR A 39 -23.43 -1.12 -19.56
N HIS A 40 -23.62 -2.35 -19.10
CA HIS A 40 -24.78 -3.20 -19.39
C HIS A 40 -25.72 -3.43 -18.21
N TYR A 41 -25.67 -2.52 -17.22
CA TYR A 41 -26.56 -2.62 -16.06
C TYR A 41 -27.99 -2.27 -16.49
N THR A 42 -28.91 -3.22 -16.48
CA THR A 42 -30.32 -2.96 -16.67
C THR A 42 -30.90 -2.35 -15.39
N GLN A 43 -31.82 -1.41 -15.54
CA GLN A 43 -32.49 -0.75 -14.41
C GLN A 43 -33.19 -1.81 -13.54
N GLY A 44 -32.71 -2.00 -12.33
CA GLY A 44 -33.22 -3.02 -11.38
C GLY A 44 -32.19 -4.03 -10.90
N ASP A 45 -31.02 -4.12 -11.55
CA ASP A 45 -29.94 -4.98 -11.06
C ASP A 45 -29.28 -4.37 -9.81
N GLN A 46 -28.85 -5.23 -8.90
CA GLN A 46 -28.15 -4.79 -7.69
C GLN A 46 -26.73 -4.30 -8.02
N PRO A 47 -26.15 -3.42 -7.19
CA PRO A 47 -24.73 -3.07 -7.28
C PRO A 47 -23.86 -4.31 -7.35
N ARG A 48 -22.67 -4.19 -7.96
CA ARG A 48 -21.76 -5.31 -8.20
C ARG A 48 -21.61 -6.19 -6.98
N ASP A 49 -21.88 -7.47 -7.16
CA ASP A 49 -21.58 -8.48 -6.18
C ASP A 49 -20.07 -8.86 -6.21
N LYS A 50 -19.64 -9.62 -5.22
CA LYS A 50 -18.27 -10.10 -5.07
C LYS A 50 -17.75 -10.80 -6.32
N LYS A 51 -18.56 -11.67 -6.95
CA LYS A 51 -18.17 -12.45 -8.13
C LYS A 51 -17.82 -11.55 -9.30
N ASN A 52 -18.61 -10.51 -9.55
CA ASN A 52 -18.37 -9.56 -10.63
C ASN A 52 -17.11 -8.73 -10.39
N ILE A 53 -16.84 -8.32 -9.15
CA ILE A 53 -15.63 -7.59 -8.77
C ILE A 53 -14.39 -8.45 -9.00
N ILE A 54 -14.40 -9.70 -8.51
CA ILE A 54 -13.28 -10.64 -8.66
C ILE A 54 -13.00 -10.88 -10.15
N SER A 55 -14.01 -11.22 -10.92
CA SER A 55 -13.86 -11.51 -12.36
C SER A 55 -13.34 -10.30 -13.14
N TRP A 56 -13.75 -9.08 -12.77
CA TRP A 56 -13.21 -7.87 -13.39
C TRP A 56 -11.72 -7.68 -13.07
N VAL A 57 -11.31 -7.86 -11.81
CA VAL A 57 -9.91 -7.76 -11.38
C VAL A 57 -9.05 -8.84 -12.03
N GLU A 58 -9.53 -10.08 -12.10
CA GLU A 58 -8.85 -11.19 -12.81
C GLU A 58 -8.64 -10.89 -14.30
N THR A 59 -9.65 -10.33 -14.97
CA THR A 59 -9.54 -9.92 -16.38
C THR A 59 -8.46 -8.83 -16.54
N CYS A 60 -8.42 -7.85 -15.64
CA CYS A 60 -7.38 -6.84 -15.64
C CYS A 60 -6.00 -7.44 -15.39
N LEU A 61 -5.84 -8.28 -14.37
CA LEU A 61 -4.58 -8.96 -14.07
C LEU A 61 -4.09 -9.81 -15.23
N GLY A 62 -4.99 -10.53 -15.90
CA GLY A 62 -4.67 -11.35 -17.07
C GLY A 62 -4.18 -10.54 -18.28
N THR A 63 -4.65 -9.29 -18.43
CA THR A 63 -4.32 -8.46 -19.59
C THR A 63 -3.14 -7.51 -19.32
N ILE A 64 -3.13 -6.83 -18.17
CA ILE A 64 -2.13 -5.82 -17.83
C ILE A 64 -1.03 -6.34 -16.90
N GLY A 65 -1.23 -7.52 -16.34
CA GLY A 65 -0.32 -8.17 -15.39
C GLY A 65 -0.37 -7.55 -14.00
N ASN A 66 0.30 -8.23 -13.06
CA ASN A 66 0.43 -7.80 -11.67
C ASN A 66 1.68 -6.95 -11.44
N SER A 67 1.63 -6.12 -10.41
CA SER A 67 2.79 -5.32 -9.97
C SER A 67 2.60 -4.80 -8.55
N LYS A 68 3.69 -4.73 -7.79
CA LYS A 68 3.70 -4.03 -6.50
C LYS A 68 3.38 -2.54 -6.57
N TYR A 69 3.54 -1.93 -7.74
CA TYR A 69 3.26 -0.51 -7.98
C TYR A 69 1.80 -0.24 -8.37
N VAL A 70 0.98 -1.26 -8.47
CA VAL A 70 -0.43 -1.16 -8.89
C VAL A 70 -1.35 -1.65 -7.79
N ALA A 71 -2.46 -0.96 -7.58
CA ALA A 71 -3.50 -1.39 -6.64
C ALA A 71 -4.89 -1.13 -7.22
N TYR A 72 -5.84 -2.01 -6.87
CA TYR A 72 -7.24 -1.91 -7.26
C TYR A 72 -8.08 -1.45 -6.09
N PHE A 73 -8.90 -0.41 -6.31
CA PHE A 73 -9.81 0.11 -5.30
C PHE A 73 -11.26 0.07 -5.81
N GLY A 74 -12.18 -0.33 -4.95
CA GLY A 74 -13.56 -0.52 -5.34
C GLY A 74 -14.58 -0.21 -4.24
N GLY A 75 -15.84 -0.44 -4.60
CA GLY A 75 -16.99 -0.16 -3.75
C GLY A 75 -17.73 1.10 -4.17
N GLY A 76 -17.10 2.03 -4.88
CA GLY A 76 -17.63 3.37 -5.07
C GLY A 76 -17.85 4.09 -3.73
N LEU A 77 -18.19 5.36 -3.74
CA LEU A 77 -18.45 6.16 -2.54
C LEU A 77 -19.74 6.92 -2.69
N LYS A 78 -20.62 6.85 -1.68
CA LYS A 78 -21.77 7.72 -1.55
C LYS A 78 -21.41 8.94 -0.73
N TYR A 79 -21.83 10.12 -1.16
CA TYR A 79 -21.62 11.37 -0.46
C TYR A 79 -22.78 12.35 -0.69
N TYR A 80 -22.96 13.34 0.19
CA TYR A 80 -23.89 14.43 -0.05
C TYR A 80 -23.19 15.55 -0.83
N ASN A 81 -23.82 15.99 -1.93
CA ASN A 81 -23.35 17.16 -2.66
C ASN A 81 -23.73 18.46 -1.93
N GLU A 82 -23.27 19.60 -2.47
CA GLU A 82 -23.54 20.94 -1.90
C GLU A 82 -25.03 21.25 -1.73
N ASN A 83 -25.90 20.62 -2.49
CA ASN A 83 -27.36 20.76 -2.40
C ASN A 83 -27.99 19.75 -1.41
N GLY A 84 -27.21 18.97 -0.68
CA GLY A 84 -27.70 17.96 0.24
C GLY A 84 -28.28 16.70 -0.43
N ASN A 85 -28.07 16.50 -1.71
CA ASN A 85 -28.49 15.29 -2.42
C ASN A 85 -27.43 14.20 -2.34
N LEU A 86 -27.85 12.97 -2.05
CA LEU A 86 -26.96 11.82 -2.06
C LEU A 86 -26.56 11.49 -3.49
N GLN A 87 -25.26 11.40 -3.73
CA GLN A 87 -24.64 11.07 -5.03
C GLN A 87 -23.60 9.97 -4.91
N ASP A 88 -23.34 9.32 -6.02
CA ASP A 88 -22.33 8.29 -6.16
C ASP A 88 -21.06 8.89 -6.81
N SER A 89 -19.91 8.62 -6.20
CA SER A 89 -18.59 9.02 -6.70
C SER A 89 -17.69 7.83 -6.94
N ASP A 90 -16.66 8.06 -7.73
CA ASP A 90 -15.54 7.16 -7.85
C ASP A 90 -14.66 7.25 -6.59
N VAL A 91 -13.90 6.21 -6.31
CA VAL A 91 -13.21 6.05 -5.02
C VAL A 91 -11.72 6.43 -5.09
N VAL A 92 -11.10 6.34 -6.26
CA VAL A 92 -9.64 6.51 -6.41
C VAL A 92 -9.20 7.92 -5.99
N GLY A 93 -9.93 8.96 -6.35
CA GLY A 93 -9.60 10.33 -5.92
C GLY A 93 -9.59 10.48 -4.40
N THR A 94 -10.61 9.93 -3.72
CA THR A 94 -10.68 9.92 -2.25
C THR A 94 -9.55 9.11 -1.62
N VAL A 95 -9.21 7.97 -2.20
CA VAL A 95 -8.11 7.11 -1.73
C VAL A 95 -6.76 7.81 -1.87
N VAL A 96 -6.52 8.54 -2.96
CA VAL A 96 -5.30 9.35 -3.13
C VAL A 96 -5.22 10.41 -2.05
N GLY A 97 -6.30 11.18 -1.85
CA GLY A 97 -6.37 12.20 -0.80
C GLY A 97 -6.15 11.63 0.61
N LEU A 98 -6.74 10.47 0.91
CA LEU A 98 -6.53 9.75 2.17
C LEU A 98 -5.06 9.32 2.35
N GLY A 99 -4.45 8.81 1.27
CA GLY A 99 -3.04 8.43 1.25
C GLY A 99 -2.10 9.61 1.48
N ASP A 100 -2.39 10.77 0.89
CA ASP A 100 -1.59 11.99 1.03
C ASP A 100 -1.76 12.61 2.43
N ALA A 101 -2.97 12.66 2.97
CA ALA A 101 -3.24 13.10 4.33
C ALA A 101 -2.51 12.22 5.36
N SER A 102 -2.57 10.89 5.21
CA SER A 102 -1.84 9.95 6.06
C SER A 102 -0.33 10.13 5.93
N ALA A 103 0.18 10.36 4.71
CA ALA A 103 1.62 10.57 4.49
C ALA A 103 2.12 11.86 5.13
N SER A 104 1.35 12.93 5.08
CA SER A 104 1.70 14.22 5.67
C SER A 104 1.74 14.16 7.19
N GLN A 105 0.90 13.33 7.81
CA GLN A 105 0.77 13.27 9.27
C GLN A 105 1.65 12.18 9.90
N TYR A 106 1.80 11.03 9.24
CA TYR A 106 2.41 9.83 9.82
C TYR A 106 3.56 9.24 8.98
N GLY A 107 3.85 9.84 7.84
CA GLY A 107 4.81 9.33 6.87
C GLY A 107 4.19 8.36 5.84
N PRO A 108 4.80 8.26 4.63
CA PRO A 108 4.29 7.45 3.54
C PRO A 108 4.33 5.94 3.80
N TRP A 109 5.12 5.50 4.77
CA TRP A 109 5.27 4.10 5.18
C TRP A 109 4.15 3.58 6.08
N LYS A 110 3.30 4.44 6.60
CA LYS A 110 2.13 3.99 7.36
C LYS A 110 0.97 3.62 6.43
N SER A 111 0.26 2.55 6.77
CA SER A 111 -0.95 2.17 6.05
C SER A 111 -2.02 3.27 6.20
N PHE A 112 -2.67 3.65 5.13
CA PHE A 112 -3.79 4.59 5.11
C PHE A 112 -5.15 3.89 5.04
N ALA A 113 -5.23 2.66 5.57
CA ALA A 113 -6.45 1.85 5.66
C ALA A 113 -6.75 1.50 7.13
N GLY A 114 -7.92 0.90 7.36
CA GLY A 114 -8.37 0.48 8.68
C GLY A 114 -8.98 1.60 9.52
N MET A 115 -9.37 1.27 10.75
CA MET A 115 -10.15 2.16 11.64
C MET A 115 -9.44 3.46 12.02
N ASN A 116 -8.10 3.47 12.05
CA ASN A 116 -7.35 4.62 12.54
C ASN A 116 -7.04 5.66 11.45
N ARG A 117 -6.82 5.22 10.21
CA ARG A 117 -6.34 6.09 9.13
C ARG A 117 -7.13 5.96 7.83
N GLY A 118 -8.01 4.95 7.74
CA GLY A 118 -8.83 4.69 6.57
C GLY A 118 -10.19 5.38 6.57
N VAL A 119 -10.52 6.17 7.60
CA VAL A 119 -11.84 6.79 7.75
C VAL A 119 -12.05 7.92 6.73
N ILE A 120 -13.21 7.90 6.08
CA ILE A 120 -13.67 8.89 5.10
C ILE A 120 -14.83 9.66 5.75
N TYR A 121 -14.53 10.83 6.32
CA TYR A 121 -15.46 11.56 7.18
C TYR A 121 -16.75 11.99 6.48
N ASP A 122 -16.71 12.38 5.22
CA ASP A 122 -17.88 12.80 4.44
C ASP A 122 -18.56 11.64 3.69
N GLY A 123 -18.03 10.43 3.83
CA GLY A 123 -18.53 9.22 3.17
C GLY A 123 -19.81 8.71 3.82
N GLN A 124 -20.84 8.48 2.99
CA GLN A 124 -22.13 7.90 3.40
C GLN A 124 -22.19 6.38 3.12
N GLY A 125 -21.05 5.76 2.86
CA GLY A 125 -20.91 4.34 2.60
C GLY A 125 -20.55 3.98 1.17
N PRO A 126 -20.36 2.68 0.89
CA PRO A 126 -20.10 2.20 -0.46
C PRO A 126 -21.37 2.24 -1.33
N VAL A 127 -21.16 2.37 -2.65
CA VAL A 127 -22.20 2.16 -3.67
C VAL A 127 -22.48 0.66 -3.81
N SER A 128 -21.45 -0.17 -3.74
CA SER A 128 -21.58 -1.64 -3.68
C SER A 128 -22.22 -2.09 -2.35
N PRO A 129 -22.64 -3.35 -2.22
CA PRO A 129 -23.03 -3.89 -0.93
C PRO A 129 -21.95 -3.67 0.14
N ASN A 130 -22.36 -3.39 1.37
CA ASN A 130 -21.39 -3.24 2.46
C ASN A 130 -20.79 -4.59 2.85
N TYR A 131 -19.62 -4.89 2.31
CA TYR A 131 -18.84 -6.09 2.65
C TYR A 131 -18.23 -6.03 4.07
N GLY A 132 -18.22 -4.86 4.69
CA GLY A 132 -17.76 -4.68 6.06
C GLY A 132 -18.78 -5.09 7.14
N SER A 133 -20.02 -5.48 6.77
CA SER A 133 -20.99 -6.03 7.72
C SER A 133 -20.60 -7.45 8.16
N ASP A 134 -20.96 -7.83 9.38
CA ASP A 134 -20.60 -9.14 9.95
C ASP A 134 -21.07 -10.31 9.08
N SER A 135 -22.23 -10.18 8.45
CA SER A 135 -22.77 -11.21 7.54
C SER A 135 -21.98 -11.38 6.23
N ARG A 136 -21.14 -10.39 5.86
CA ARG A 136 -20.37 -10.37 4.60
C ARG A 136 -18.88 -10.26 4.81
N TYR A 137 -18.41 -10.38 6.03
CA TYR A 137 -16.99 -10.18 6.35
C TYR A 137 -16.07 -11.17 5.61
N ASN A 138 -16.49 -12.41 5.47
CA ASN A 138 -15.74 -13.42 4.71
C ASN A 138 -15.60 -13.03 3.23
N GLU A 139 -16.64 -12.40 2.66
CA GLU A 139 -16.59 -11.91 1.28
C GLU A 139 -15.61 -10.75 1.11
N LEU A 140 -15.49 -9.89 2.13
CA LEU A 140 -14.50 -8.82 2.16
C LEU A 140 -13.07 -9.39 2.13
N ASN A 141 -12.82 -10.42 2.92
CA ASN A 141 -11.52 -11.08 2.97
C ASN A 141 -11.17 -11.76 1.63
N GLU A 142 -12.13 -12.43 0.99
CA GLU A 142 -11.92 -12.98 -0.35
C GLU A 142 -11.60 -11.90 -1.39
N LEU A 143 -12.30 -10.75 -1.35
CA LEU A 143 -12.00 -9.61 -2.22
C LEU A 143 -10.58 -9.08 -1.98
N ALA A 144 -10.16 -8.99 -0.73
CA ALA A 144 -8.81 -8.55 -0.38
C ALA A 144 -7.73 -9.55 -0.86
N GLN A 145 -8.01 -10.85 -0.76
CA GLN A 145 -7.12 -11.89 -1.32
C GLN A 145 -6.99 -11.78 -2.84
N MET A 146 -8.05 -11.33 -3.51
CA MET A 146 -8.08 -11.06 -4.96
C MET A 146 -7.69 -9.61 -5.29
N TYR A 147 -6.94 -8.94 -4.39
CA TYR A 147 -6.37 -7.60 -4.58
C TYR A 147 -7.38 -6.44 -4.70
N ALA A 148 -8.64 -6.66 -4.38
CA ALA A 148 -9.65 -5.60 -4.38
C ALA A 148 -9.75 -4.94 -2.99
N ASN A 149 -9.22 -3.73 -2.88
CA ASN A 149 -9.31 -2.92 -1.67
C ASN A 149 -10.65 -2.19 -1.67
N MET A 150 -11.52 -2.49 -0.70
CA MET A 150 -12.91 -2.03 -0.70
C MET A 150 -13.16 -0.93 0.32
N ILE A 151 -14.03 0.02 -0.07
CA ILE A 151 -14.69 0.93 0.87
C ILE A 151 -15.80 0.16 1.57
N VAL A 152 -15.86 0.29 2.89
CA VAL A 152 -16.84 -0.39 3.75
C VAL A 152 -17.40 0.55 4.82
N ILE A 153 -18.51 0.15 5.43
CA ILE A 153 -18.98 0.73 6.69
C ILE A 153 -18.66 -0.27 7.81
N LYS A 154 -17.99 0.21 8.84
CA LYS A 154 -17.72 -0.56 10.07
C LYS A 154 -18.17 0.23 11.29
N ASP A 155 -18.60 -0.51 12.33
CA ASP A 155 -18.83 0.08 13.64
C ASP A 155 -17.48 0.31 14.34
N THR A 156 -17.27 1.53 14.80
CA THR A 156 -16.09 1.89 15.56
C THR A 156 -16.46 2.12 17.02
N PRO A 157 -15.62 1.72 17.97
CA PRO A 157 -15.95 1.83 19.41
C PRO A 157 -16.25 3.27 19.88
N SER A 158 -15.64 4.27 19.24
CA SER A 158 -15.72 5.67 19.66
C SER A 158 -16.71 6.53 18.87
N SER A 159 -17.04 6.16 17.63
CA SER A 159 -17.74 7.05 16.69
C SER A 159 -18.92 6.38 15.97
N GLY A 160 -19.25 5.13 16.32
CA GLY A 160 -20.31 4.37 15.66
C GLY A 160 -19.97 4.00 14.22
N LYS A 161 -20.97 3.96 13.35
CA LYS A 161 -20.78 3.56 11.94
C LYS A 161 -19.98 4.59 11.17
N GLN A 162 -18.85 4.17 10.61
CA GLN A 162 -18.00 5.02 9.78
C GLN A 162 -17.71 4.37 8.44
N THR A 163 -17.66 5.20 7.40
CA THR A 163 -17.18 4.79 6.07
C THR A 163 -15.67 4.82 6.07
N MET A 164 -15.03 3.75 5.59
CA MET A 164 -13.56 3.65 5.58
C MET A 164 -13.04 2.74 4.48
N LEU A 165 -11.80 2.99 4.09
CA LEU A 165 -10.99 2.04 3.33
C LEU A 165 -10.48 0.98 4.30
N TRP A 166 -10.78 -0.31 4.04
CA TRP A 166 -10.44 -1.38 4.98
C TRP A 166 -9.06 -2.00 4.75
N HIS A 167 -8.70 -2.27 3.50
CA HIS A 167 -7.42 -2.84 3.11
C HIS A 167 -6.63 -1.91 2.18
N CYS A 168 -5.31 -2.12 2.11
CA CYS A 168 -4.41 -1.35 1.26
C CYS A 168 -3.32 -2.25 0.69
N PHE A 169 -3.72 -3.16 -0.23
CA PHE A 169 -2.85 -4.11 -0.89
C PHE A 169 -2.51 -3.67 -2.31
N SER A 170 -1.28 -3.98 -2.73
CA SER A 170 -0.87 -3.91 -4.13
C SER A 170 -1.38 -5.14 -4.90
N SER A 171 -1.28 -5.13 -6.22
CA SER A 171 -1.59 -6.29 -7.06
C SER A 171 -0.44 -7.32 -7.15
N GLN A 172 0.48 -7.31 -6.19
CA GLN A 172 1.60 -8.25 -6.12
C GLN A 172 1.09 -9.65 -5.76
N VAL A 173 1.30 -10.61 -6.65
CA VAL A 173 0.85 -12.00 -6.45
C VAL A 173 1.72 -12.74 -5.42
N LYS A 174 2.99 -12.37 -5.29
CA LYS A 174 3.85 -12.95 -4.26
C LYS A 174 3.34 -12.58 -2.87
N GLN A 175 3.30 -13.54 -1.98
CA GLN A 175 2.94 -13.37 -0.57
C GLN A 175 4.16 -12.88 0.22
N ASP A 176 4.70 -11.73 -0.17
CA ASP A 176 5.82 -11.06 0.48
C ASP A 176 5.35 -9.68 1.02
N SER A 177 6.23 -8.99 1.73
CA SER A 177 5.92 -7.69 2.31
C SER A 177 5.57 -6.62 1.27
N GLU A 178 6.03 -6.74 0.02
CA GLU A 178 5.72 -5.82 -1.08
C GLU A 178 4.24 -5.91 -1.55
N ARG A 179 3.47 -6.88 -1.03
CA ARG A 179 2.01 -6.90 -1.15
C ARG A 179 1.37 -5.68 -0.47
N PHE A 180 1.98 -5.13 0.58
CA PHE A 180 1.46 -3.97 1.29
C PHE A 180 1.90 -2.67 0.64
N LEU A 181 0.96 -1.80 0.27
CA LEU A 181 1.28 -0.50 -0.33
C LEU A 181 2.13 0.39 0.58
N SER A 182 2.02 0.26 1.89
CA SER A 182 2.87 0.98 2.85
C SER A 182 4.35 0.68 2.64
N ILE A 183 4.70 -0.59 2.41
CA ILE A 183 6.08 -1.01 2.13
C ILE A 183 6.55 -0.51 0.77
N VAL A 184 5.70 -0.60 -0.25
CA VAL A 184 6.02 -0.04 -1.58
C VAL A 184 6.27 1.47 -1.50
N ARG A 185 5.45 2.19 -0.74
CA ARG A 185 5.60 3.64 -0.53
C ARG A 185 6.87 3.99 0.26
N LEU A 186 7.27 3.17 1.24
CA LEU A 186 8.57 3.30 1.90
C LEU A 186 9.72 3.15 0.90
N ASN A 187 9.68 2.14 0.04
CA ASN A 187 10.68 1.94 -1.01
C ASN A 187 10.78 3.14 -1.96
N LEU A 188 9.64 3.70 -2.37
CA LEU A 188 9.60 4.90 -3.21
C LEU A 188 10.13 6.14 -2.48
N TYR A 189 9.82 6.29 -1.20
CA TYR A 189 10.34 7.37 -0.36
C TYR A 189 11.86 7.30 -0.25
N LEU A 190 12.40 6.12 0.07
CA LEU A 190 13.86 5.92 0.16
C LEU A 190 14.57 6.24 -1.16
N LYS A 191 14.02 5.81 -2.31
CA LYS A 191 14.56 6.17 -3.64
C LYS A 191 14.56 7.68 -3.86
N LYS A 192 13.44 8.37 -3.55
CA LYS A 192 13.30 9.82 -3.72
C LYS A 192 14.19 10.60 -2.77
N PHE A 193 14.48 10.08 -1.59
CA PHE A 193 15.40 10.67 -0.62
C PHE A 193 16.85 10.46 -1.03
N LEU A 194 17.24 9.22 -1.32
CA LEU A 194 18.65 8.87 -1.57
C LEU A 194 19.19 9.46 -2.88
N ARG A 195 18.39 9.51 -3.94
CA ARG A 195 18.84 10.01 -5.24
C ARG A 195 19.36 11.45 -5.21
N PRO A 196 18.66 12.46 -4.66
CA PRO A 196 19.19 13.82 -4.54
C PRO A 196 20.45 13.90 -3.67
N VAL A 197 20.51 13.14 -2.57
CA VAL A 197 21.69 13.10 -1.70
C VAL A 197 22.89 12.58 -2.48
N LEU A 198 22.75 11.45 -3.16
CA LEU A 198 23.86 10.88 -3.94
C LEU A 198 24.26 11.78 -5.12
N ASN A 199 23.32 12.45 -5.77
CA ASN A 199 23.60 13.35 -6.89
C ASN A 199 24.48 14.56 -6.49
N LYS A 200 24.44 15.00 -5.23
CA LYS A 200 25.30 16.09 -4.73
C LYS A 200 26.81 15.73 -4.78
N TYR A 201 27.10 14.45 -4.79
CA TYR A 201 28.48 13.94 -4.76
C TYR A 201 29.01 13.52 -6.15
N ILE A 202 28.23 13.74 -7.20
CA ILE A 202 28.71 13.62 -8.58
C ILE A 202 29.78 14.71 -8.79
N GLU A 203 30.91 14.37 -9.43
CA GLU A 203 32.10 15.19 -9.63
C GLU A 203 32.94 15.44 -8.35
N GLU A 204 32.53 14.96 -7.18
CA GLU A 204 33.38 14.98 -5.99
C GLU A 204 34.50 13.90 -6.08
N PRO A 205 35.64 14.10 -5.40
CA PRO A 205 36.69 13.08 -5.35
C PRO A 205 36.16 11.73 -4.83
N ASN A 206 36.38 10.67 -5.60
CA ASN A 206 35.90 9.34 -5.27
C ASN A 206 36.85 8.61 -4.28
N VAL A 207 36.81 9.01 -3.03
CA VAL A 207 37.64 8.52 -1.93
C VAL A 207 36.79 8.31 -0.67
N TRP A 208 37.32 7.50 0.28
CA TRP A 208 36.58 7.15 1.51
C TRP A 208 36.15 8.36 2.35
N SER A 209 36.84 9.48 2.33
CA SER A 209 36.39 10.69 3.03
C SER A 209 35.09 11.25 2.44
N THR A 210 34.89 11.13 1.14
CA THR A 210 33.62 11.47 0.46
C THR A 210 32.53 10.45 0.77
N TRP A 211 32.86 9.15 0.76
CA TRP A 211 31.92 8.09 1.12
C TRP A 211 31.42 8.21 2.56
N LYS A 212 32.29 8.60 3.47
CA LYS A 212 31.93 8.91 4.86
C LYS A 212 31.00 10.14 4.95
N ARG A 213 31.23 11.19 4.16
CA ARG A 213 30.29 12.36 4.09
C ARG A 213 28.91 11.95 3.59
N ILE A 214 28.82 11.09 2.58
CA ILE A 214 27.54 10.53 2.08
C ILE A 214 26.82 9.81 3.23
N TRP A 215 27.53 8.93 3.93
CA TRP A 215 26.97 8.22 5.08
C TRP A 215 26.44 9.15 6.17
N LEU A 216 27.21 10.15 6.56
CA LEU A 216 26.83 11.12 7.58
C LEU A 216 25.60 11.97 7.18
N GLU A 217 25.36 12.16 5.88
CA GLU A 217 24.16 12.83 5.40
C GLU A 217 22.93 11.89 5.36
N VAL A 218 23.12 10.61 5.05
CA VAL A 218 22.05 9.63 4.95
C VAL A 218 21.61 9.10 6.31
N LYS A 219 22.54 8.87 7.22
CA LYS A 219 22.32 8.22 8.52
C LYS A 219 21.19 8.84 9.35
N PRO A 220 21.10 10.17 9.57
CA PRO A 220 20.05 10.75 10.40
C PRO A 220 18.65 10.45 9.92
N THR A 221 18.42 10.40 8.61
CA THR A 221 17.11 10.05 8.03
C THR A 221 16.80 8.58 8.21
N LEU A 222 17.79 7.70 8.06
CA LEU A 222 17.57 6.26 8.29
C LEU A 222 17.30 5.97 9.77
N ASP A 223 18.00 6.64 10.69
CA ASP A 223 17.73 6.55 12.14
C ASP A 223 16.30 7.02 12.46
N SER A 224 15.86 8.15 11.91
CA SER A 224 14.48 8.65 12.07
C SER A 224 13.43 7.65 11.56
N LEU A 225 13.70 6.97 10.45
CA LEU A 225 12.78 5.96 9.91
C LEU A 225 12.66 4.72 10.83
N VAL A 226 13.70 4.39 11.58
CA VAL A 226 13.64 3.34 12.61
C VAL A 226 12.84 3.85 13.81
N ASP A 227 13.08 5.07 14.28
CA ASP A 227 12.38 5.68 15.41
C ASP A 227 10.87 5.86 15.13
N GLU A 228 10.49 6.02 13.86
CA GLU A 228 9.11 6.19 13.41
C GLU A 228 8.42 4.86 13.00
N ASP A 229 9.03 3.71 13.29
CA ASP A 229 8.55 2.38 12.92
C ASP A 229 8.29 2.23 11.42
N ALA A 230 9.08 2.86 10.56
CA ALA A 230 9.07 2.62 9.12
C ALA A 230 9.81 1.33 8.78
N MET A 231 10.86 1.06 9.53
CA MET A 231 11.66 -0.16 9.47
C MET A 231 12.17 -0.52 10.89
N THR A 232 12.44 -1.79 11.14
CA THR A 232 12.93 -2.23 12.45
C THR A 232 14.44 -2.06 12.60
N GLU A 233 15.18 -2.28 11.53
CA GLU A 233 16.63 -2.13 11.48
C GLU A 233 17.08 -1.89 10.04
N TYR A 234 18.25 -1.33 9.88
CA TYR A 234 18.89 -1.20 8.59
C TYR A 234 20.40 -1.46 8.68
N THR A 235 21.00 -1.78 7.53
CA THR A 235 22.44 -1.90 7.34
C THR A 235 22.82 -1.12 6.10
N TRP A 236 23.71 -0.15 6.27
CA TRP A 236 24.34 0.56 5.17
C TRP A 236 25.73 -0.02 4.89
N MET A 237 25.99 -0.40 3.66
CA MET A 237 27.25 -0.95 3.20
C MET A 237 27.72 -0.07 2.04
N GLY A 238 28.67 0.80 2.30
CA GLY A 238 29.20 1.77 1.33
C GLY A 238 30.65 2.12 1.63
N ASP A 239 31.35 1.23 2.37
CA ASP A 239 32.77 1.36 2.73
C ASP A 239 33.11 2.72 3.38
N GLN A 240 32.14 3.26 4.14
CA GLN A 240 32.23 4.58 4.79
C GLN A 240 33.29 4.65 5.90
N ASP A 241 33.70 3.52 6.43
CA ASP A 241 34.71 3.39 7.49
C ASP A 241 36.06 2.91 6.97
N ALA A 242 36.20 2.70 5.63
CA ALA A 242 37.43 2.29 5.01
C ALA A 242 38.52 3.36 5.17
N THR A 243 39.75 2.91 5.39
CA THR A 243 40.95 3.75 5.52
C THR A 243 41.99 3.38 4.48
N SER A 244 41.82 2.25 3.82
CA SER A 244 42.71 1.74 2.77
C SER A 244 41.92 1.02 1.69
N TRP A 245 42.54 0.73 0.54
CA TRP A 245 41.93 -0.05 -0.53
C TRP A 245 41.71 -1.52 -0.17
N ASP A 246 42.43 -2.02 0.82
CA ASP A 246 42.31 -3.40 1.30
C ASP A 246 41.09 -3.57 2.27
N ASP A 247 40.58 -2.49 2.79
CA ASP A 247 39.41 -2.48 3.72
C ASP A 247 38.07 -2.53 2.99
N LEU A 248 38.02 -2.50 1.67
CA LEU A 248 36.80 -2.38 0.89
C LEU A 248 36.00 -3.68 0.87
N SER A 249 34.70 -3.58 1.06
CA SER A 249 33.74 -4.70 1.05
C SER A 249 32.75 -4.67 -0.10
N VAL A 250 32.40 -3.49 -0.59
CA VAL A 250 31.38 -3.25 -1.63
C VAL A 250 31.98 -2.62 -2.87
N ASN A 251 32.94 -1.72 -2.68
CA ASN A 251 33.67 -1.05 -3.75
C ASN A 251 35.02 -1.69 -3.97
N ASN A 252 35.69 -1.35 -5.04
CA ASN A 252 37.06 -1.74 -5.31
C ASN A 252 37.85 -0.58 -5.93
N GLU A 253 39.19 -0.64 -5.86
CA GLU A 253 40.05 0.42 -6.36
C GLU A 253 39.87 0.68 -7.88
N ALA A 254 39.65 -0.38 -8.65
CA ALA A 254 39.48 -0.26 -10.11
C ALA A 254 38.18 0.50 -10.47
N ASP A 255 37.09 0.20 -9.79
CA ASP A 255 35.82 0.93 -9.99
C ASP A 255 35.91 2.37 -9.47
N ALA A 256 36.55 2.58 -8.33
CA ALA A 256 36.78 3.92 -7.78
C ALA A 256 37.60 4.80 -8.72
N ARG A 257 38.66 4.26 -9.34
CA ARG A 257 39.49 4.95 -10.36
C ARG A 257 38.70 5.24 -11.67
N GLN A 258 37.59 4.52 -11.91
CA GLN A 258 36.65 4.80 -13.01
C GLN A 258 35.55 5.77 -12.62
N GLY A 259 35.59 6.36 -11.43
CA GLY A 259 34.57 7.28 -10.93
C GLY A 259 33.29 6.58 -10.44
N LYS A 260 33.31 5.25 -10.21
CA LYS A 260 32.15 4.50 -9.75
C LYS A 260 32.15 4.38 -8.23
N TYR A 261 31.01 4.66 -7.61
CA TYR A 261 30.73 4.42 -6.20
C TYR A 261 29.46 3.60 -6.07
N ARG A 262 29.46 2.63 -5.18
CA ARG A 262 28.32 1.77 -4.86
C ARG A 262 28.06 1.77 -3.37
N ALA A 263 26.79 1.92 -3.00
CA ALA A 263 26.32 1.66 -1.65
C ALA A 263 25.11 0.72 -1.70
N ILE A 264 24.97 -0.11 -0.67
CA ILE A 264 23.87 -1.06 -0.50
C ILE A 264 23.16 -0.74 0.81
N LEU A 265 21.89 -0.39 0.73
CA LEU A 265 21.02 -0.30 1.88
C LEU A 265 20.20 -1.59 2.00
N LYS A 266 20.34 -2.29 3.11
CA LYS A 266 19.47 -3.41 3.51
C LYS A 266 18.66 -2.95 4.72
N TYR A 267 17.38 -3.28 4.76
CA TYR A 267 16.53 -2.97 5.90
C TYR A 267 15.48 -4.05 6.10
N LYS A 268 14.94 -4.13 7.31
CA LYS A 268 13.77 -4.95 7.64
C LYS A 268 12.54 -4.06 7.73
N ASP A 269 11.57 -4.34 6.91
CA ASP A 269 10.29 -3.65 6.84
C ASP A 269 9.37 -4.00 8.02
N VAL A 270 8.44 -3.09 8.31
CA VAL A 270 7.37 -3.29 9.29
C VAL A 270 6.08 -3.57 8.55
N VAL A 271 5.64 -4.83 8.56
CA VAL A 271 4.41 -5.26 7.91
C VAL A 271 3.21 -4.85 8.78
N PRO A 272 2.14 -4.27 8.20
CA PRO A 272 0.92 -3.98 8.92
C PRO A 272 0.30 -5.23 9.53
N MET A 273 -0.19 -5.13 10.77
CA MET A 273 -0.86 -6.23 11.47
C MET A 273 -2.16 -6.59 10.75
N GLN A 274 -2.33 -7.88 10.41
CA GLN A 274 -3.50 -8.40 9.69
C GLN A 274 -4.43 -9.20 10.59
N GLU A 275 -3.89 -9.79 11.65
CA GLU A 275 -4.64 -10.63 12.57
C GLU A 275 -4.27 -10.27 14.01
N VAL A 276 -5.29 -10.18 14.88
CA VAL A 276 -5.12 -9.98 16.30
C VAL A 276 -5.90 -11.07 17.02
N THR A 277 -5.19 -11.91 17.77
CA THR A 277 -5.79 -12.91 18.66
C THR A 277 -5.59 -12.47 20.10
N MET A 278 -6.66 -12.44 20.88
CA MET A 278 -6.61 -12.13 22.31
C MET A 278 -7.17 -13.32 23.11
N GLU A 279 -6.37 -13.83 24.02
CA GLU A 279 -6.81 -14.83 24.99
C GLU A 279 -7.01 -14.16 26.35
N ILE A 280 -8.22 -14.25 26.90
CA ILE A 280 -8.52 -13.78 28.24
C ILE A 280 -8.65 -15.00 29.16
N VAL A 281 -7.69 -15.17 30.06
CA VAL A 281 -7.73 -16.21 31.08
C VAL A 281 -8.22 -15.57 32.38
N ILE A 282 -9.43 -15.97 32.84
CA ILE A 282 -9.97 -15.56 34.13
C ILE A 282 -9.66 -16.65 35.13
N ASP A 283 -8.66 -16.44 35.98
CA ASP A 283 -8.34 -17.31 37.09
C ASP A 283 -9.22 -16.92 38.30
N ALA A 284 -10.44 -17.44 38.31
CA ALA A 284 -11.27 -17.42 39.52
C ALA A 284 -11.05 -18.74 40.26
N ALA A 285 -10.55 -18.67 41.49
CA ALA A 285 -10.17 -19.80 42.38
C ALA A 285 -11.05 -21.06 42.15
N SER A 286 -10.58 -21.96 41.26
CA SER A 286 -11.13 -23.26 40.88
C SER A 286 -11.89 -23.41 39.54
N LYS A 287 -12.08 -22.39 38.72
CA LYS A 287 -12.61 -22.57 37.32
C LYS A 287 -11.91 -21.63 36.37
N ALA A 288 -10.96 -22.15 35.59
CA ALA A 288 -10.42 -21.41 34.43
C ALA A 288 -11.49 -21.34 33.34
N VAL A 289 -11.90 -20.14 32.95
CA VAL A 289 -12.70 -19.89 31.75
C VAL A 289 -11.79 -19.20 30.76
N SER A 290 -11.41 -19.89 29.70
CA SER A 290 -10.68 -19.29 28.58
C SER A 290 -11.67 -18.80 27.54
N ILE A 291 -11.63 -17.52 27.21
CA ILE A 291 -12.33 -16.95 26.06
C ILE A 291 -11.26 -16.64 25.02
N VAL A 292 -11.30 -17.35 23.91
CA VAL A 292 -10.44 -17.07 22.75
C VAL A 292 -11.28 -16.31 21.74
N GLU A 293 -11.02 -15.02 21.60
CA GLU A 293 -11.57 -14.22 20.51
C GLU A 293 -10.50 -14.08 19.44
N THR A 294 -10.74 -14.65 18.27
CA THR A 294 -9.91 -14.48 17.09
C THR A 294 -10.61 -13.49 16.17
N SER A 295 -10.09 -12.28 16.06
CA SER A 295 -10.48 -11.36 15.00
C SER A 295 -9.53 -11.57 13.81
N ASN A 296 -9.96 -12.40 12.86
CA ASN A 296 -9.22 -12.61 11.63
C ASN A 296 -9.42 -11.40 10.72
N ASN A 297 -8.39 -10.60 10.56
CA ASN A 297 -8.27 -9.57 9.54
C ASN A 297 -7.34 -10.09 8.43
N LEU A 298 -7.79 -11.11 7.71
CA LEU A 298 -7.14 -11.51 6.46
C LEU A 298 -7.74 -10.78 5.27
#